data_4f8ec2a2093e7c5db98f0cb2b7a721ab
#
_entry.id   4f8ec2a2093e7c5db98f0cb2b7a721ab
#
_cell.length_a   1.000
_cell.length_b   1.000
_cell.length_c   1.000
_cell.angle_alpha   90.00
_cell.angle_beta   90.00
_cell.angle_gamma   90.00
#
_symmetry.space_group_name_H-M   'P 1'
#
loop_
_entity.id
_entity.type
_entity.pdbx_description
1 polymer ?
#
loop_
_entity_poly.entity_id
_entity_poly.type
_entity_poly.pdbx_seq_one_letter_code
_entity_poly.pdbx_strand_id
1 'polypeptide(L)'
;MPRAFADVESPPRCEVVPLAGHEASFRIDGIEITRWHFGPEYPRPFFYPFNGPSGTSLTRMGHPGAPNHDHHRSIWFAHHDLEGNDFWSDETETKIRQKRWIAYVDGDDEAIMASLLGWYDDEGKEVMEQELVVALSPVAEGGSLMELQSTFGPAKGRSQIRLGKTNFGFLAVRVSKSISKHFGGGEILDSEGRVGESAIFGRQSRWMDYSGRVAAGTSSARHWVSEGITYFDHPRNLRYPSYWHVREDGWMGASFDLAKDHVIKADQPLVLRYMLYAHDGAYDSIRAGEMASEFADRSGFLVRKSSRSHHQFEVQRVGVE
;
A
#
# COMPACT_ATOMS: atom_id res chain seq x y z
N MET A 1 53.31 0.91 -1.40
CA MET A 1 52.36 1.29 -2.44
C MET A 1 50.98 1.16 -1.83
N PRO A 2 50.14 2.21 -1.81
CA PRO A 2 48.75 2.05 -1.35
C PRO A 2 48.03 1.15 -2.34
N ARG A 3 47.30 0.15 -1.84
CA ARG A 3 46.37 -0.63 -2.63
C ARG A 3 45.32 0.34 -3.18
N ALA A 4 45.19 0.42 -4.50
CA ALA A 4 44.03 1.04 -5.11
C ALA A 4 42.79 0.34 -4.54
N PHE A 5 41.90 1.07 -3.92
CA PHE A 5 40.54 0.57 -3.65
C PHE A 5 39.96 0.23 -5.03
N ALA A 6 39.64 -1.03 -5.25
CA ALA A 6 38.80 -1.42 -6.38
C ALA A 6 37.57 -0.51 -6.35
N ASP A 7 37.05 -0.17 -7.53
CA ASP A 7 35.84 0.66 -7.67
C ASP A 7 34.81 0.22 -6.63
N VAL A 8 34.61 1.05 -5.63
CA VAL A 8 33.55 0.85 -4.64
C VAL A 8 32.29 1.21 -5.38
N GLU A 9 31.48 0.21 -5.73
CA GLU A 9 30.15 0.46 -6.25
C GLU A 9 29.43 1.42 -5.28
N SER A 10 28.81 2.44 -5.83
CA SER A 10 28.01 3.37 -5.02
C SER A 10 26.91 2.59 -4.31
N PRO A 11 26.59 2.89 -3.04
CA PRO A 11 25.46 2.25 -2.39
C PRO A 11 24.18 2.54 -3.18
N PRO A 12 23.24 1.60 -3.26
CA PRO A 12 21.96 1.81 -3.96
C PRO A 12 21.18 2.97 -3.33
N ARG A 13 20.47 3.73 -4.16
CA ARG A 13 19.64 4.84 -3.69
C ARG A 13 18.42 4.38 -2.93
N CYS A 14 17.81 3.27 -3.38
CA CYS A 14 16.59 2.70 -2.82
C CYS A 14 16.94 1.41 -2.10
N GLU A 15 16.52 1.28 -0.84
CA GLU A 15 16.87 0.15 0.00
C GLU A 15 15.67 -0.38 0.78
N VAL A 16 15.62 -1.70 0.98
CA VAL A 16 14.77 -2.36 1.96
C VAL A 16 15.64 -2.90 3.09
N VAL A 17 15.62 -2.26 4.23
CA VAL A 17 16.46 -2.59 5.38
C VAL A 17 15.66 -3.33 6.44
N PRO A 18 15.85 -4.66 6.63
CA PRO A 18 15.24 -5.40 7.73
C PRO A 18 15.70 -4.85 9.09
N LEU A 19 14.76 -4.70 10.01
CA LEU A 19 14.99 -4.19 11.35
C LEU A 19 14.58 -5.22 12.42
N ALA A 20 15.06 -5.02 13.65
CA ALA A 20 14.56 -5.77 14.81
C ALA A 20 13.09 -5.45 15.06
N GLY A 21 12.34 -6.35 15.75
CA GLY A 21 10.94 -6.09 16.10
C GLY A 21 9.94 -6.37 14.97
N HIS A 22 10.28 -7.22 14.01
CA HIS A 22 9.40 -7.56 12.88
C HIS A 22 9.05 -6.34 12.01
N GLU A 23 10.08 -5.62 11.60
CA GLU A 23 9.97 -4.43 10.76
C GLU A 23 10.93 -4.47 9.58
N ALA A 24 10.62 -3.71 8.53
CA ALA A 24 11.54 -3.40 7.44
C ALA A 24 11.36 -1.95 6.97
N SER A 25 12.44 -1.19 6.96
CA SER A 25 12.48 0.20 6.51
C SER A 25 12.68 0.27 5.01
N PHE A 26 11.85 1.05 4.33
CA PHE A 26 12.03 1.41 2.92
C PHE A 26 12.61 2.82 2.85
N ARG A 27 13.76 2.95 2.20
CA ARG A 27 14.54 4.19 2.17
C ARG A 27 14.83 4.63 0.75
N ILE A 28 14.93 5.94 0.57
CA ILE A 28 15.46 6.60 -0.63
C ILE A 28 16.58 7.54 -0.17
N ASP A 29 17.79 7.41 -0.74
CA ASP A 29 18.96 8.19 -0.39
C ASP A 29 19.24 8.18 1.15
N GLY A 30 19.02 7.01 1.78
CA GLY A 30 19.18 6.81 3.23
C GLY A 30 18.05 7.34 4.10
N ILE A 31 17.03 8.03 3.54
CA ILE A 31 15.90 8.59 4.26
C ILE A 31 14.73 7.60 4.24
N GLU A 32 14.19 7.27 5.42
CA GLU A 32 13.01 6.40 5.51
C GLU A 32 11.76 7.09 4.94
N ILE A 33 11.15 6.43 3.95
CA ILE A 33 9.88 6.86 3.36
C ILE A 33 8.71 6.12 4.01
N THR A 34 8.86 4.80 4.20
CA THR A 34 7.84 3.99 4.86
C THR A 34 8.50 2.80 5.56
N ARG A 35 7.71 2.14 6.43
CA ARG A 35 8.15 0.96 7.15
C ARG A 35 7.06 -0.09 7.14
N TRP A 36 7.42 -1.32 6.81
CA TRP A 36 6.60 -2.49 6.92
C TRP A 36 6.63 -3.02 8.36
N HIS A 37 5.46 -3.15 8.98
CA HIS A 37 5.25 -3.72 10.29
C HIS A 37 4.51 -5.05 10.16
N PHE A 38 5.10 -6.14 10.65
CA PHE A 38 4.51 -7.48 10.55
C PHE A 38 4.59 -8.26 11.86
N GLY A 39 4.71 -7.56 12.97
CA GLY A 39 4.79 -8.12 14.32
C GLY A 39 3.49 -8.81 14.77
N PRO A 40 3.60 -9.82 15.64
CA PRO A 40 2.46 -10.60 16.13
C PRO A 40 1.53 -9.80 17.05
N GLU A 41 1.97 -8.66 17.56
CA GLU A 41 1.20 -7.74 18.42
C GLU A 41 0.04 -7.05 17.69
N TYR A 42 0.09 -7.01 16.37
CA TYR A 42 -0.97 -6.48 15.53
C TYR A 42 -1.78 -7.59 14.88
N PRO A 43 -3.09 -7.45 14.68
CA PRO A 43 -3.91 -8.47 14.01
C PRO A 43 -3.53 -8.64 12.53
N ARG A 44 -2.95 -7.61 11.88
CA ARG A 44 -2.50 -7.64 10.49
C ARG A 44 -1.29 -6.76 10.26
N PRO A 45 -0.46 -7.07 9.24
CA PRO A 45 0.64 -6.20 8.83
C PRO A 45 0.15 -4.90 8.18
N PHE A 46 0.99 -3.86 8.21
CA PHE A 46 0.71 -2.54 7.64
C PHE A 46 2.00 -1.78 7.36
N PHE A 47 1.89 -0.69 6.56
CA PHE A 47 2.96 0.28 6.34
C PHE A 47 2.69 1.55 7.16
N TYR A 48 3.69 1.99 7.93
CA TYR A 48 3.69 3.25 8.68
C TYR A 48 5.11 3.64 9.10
N PRO A 49 5.50 4.94 9.04
CA PRO A 49 4.76 6.03 8.40
C PRO A 49 4.73 5.88 6.88
N PHE A 50 4.04 6.77 6.16
CA PHE A 50 4.28 7.04 4.75
C PHE A 50 4.58 8.53 4.65
N ASN A 51 5.87 8.85 4.47
CA ASN A 51 6.37 10.22 4.54
C ASN A 51 6.25 10.93 3.20
N GLY A 52 5.76 12.15 3.24
CA GLY A 52 5.76 13.06 2.10
C GLY A 52 7.12 13.71 1.85
N PRO A 53 7.22 14.55 0.81
CA PRO A 53 8.45 15.25 0.44
C PRO A 53 9.07 16.09 1.57
N SER A 54 8.26 16.65 2.47
CA SER A 54 8.75 17.40 3.63
C SER A 54 9.33 16.52 4.75
N GLY A 55 9.24 15.19 4.63
CA GLY A 55 9.58 14.23 5.69
C GLY A 55 8.47 14.06 6.74
N THR A 56 7.33 14.74 6.59
CA THR A 56 6.18 14.58 7.49
C THR A 56 5.33 13.40 7.04
N SER A 57 4.85 12.61 8.01
CA SER A 57 3.96 11.48 7.68
C SER A 57 2.62 11.96 7.13
N LEU A 58 2.27 11.50 5.94
CA LEU A 58 0.98 11.71 5.29
C LEU A 58 -0.10 10.74 5.77
N THR A 59 0.30 9.74 6.54
CA THR A 59 -0.60 8.72 7.11
C THR A 59 -0.56 8.74 8.64
N ARG A 60 -1.47 8.05 9.27
CA ARG A 60 -1.55 7.91 10.74
C ARG A 60 -2.08 6.57 11.16
N MET A 61 -1.87 6.28 12.45
CA MET A 61 -2.51 5.18 13.18
C MET A 61 -3.79 5.67 13.85
N GLY A 62 -4.81 4.81 13.89
CA GLY A 62 -6.05 5.04 14.64
C GLY A 62 -6.91 6.20 14.15
N HIS A 63 -7.85 6.58 15.01
CA HIS A 63 -8.78 7.69 14.77
C HIS A 63 -8.86 8.59 16.01
N PRO A 64 -8.61 9.91 15.89
CA PRO A 64 -8.72 10.80 17.03
C PRO A 64 -10.17 10.88 17.53
N GLY A 65 -10.38 10.53 18.80
CA GLY A 65 -11.69 10.58 19.44
C GLY A 65 -12.65 9.43 19.11
N ALA A 66 -12.19 8.39 18.42
CA ALA A 66 -12.97 7.18 18.13
C ALA A 66 -12.11 5.93 18.36
N PRO A 67 -11.92 5.49 19.61
CA PRO A 67 -11.03 4.37 19.94
C PRO A 67 -11.42 3.03 19.29
N ASN A 68 -12.69 2.83 18.95
CA ASN A 68 -13.15 1.68 18.18
C ASN A 68 -12.69 1.68 16.72
N HIS A 69 -11.92 2.70 16.29
CA HIS A 69 -11.28 2.78 14.96
C HIS A 69 -9.76 2.60 15.03
N ASP A 70 -9.22 2.01 16.08
CA ASP A 70 -7.79 1.70 16.21
C ASP A 70 -7.30 0.66 15.20
N HIS A 71 -8.23 -0.09 14.59
CA HIS A 71 -7.96 -1.00 13.47
C HIS A 71 -7.52 -0.26 12.18
N HIS A 72 -7.67 1.06 12.09
CA HIS A 72 -7.17 1.86 10.97
C HIS A 72 -5.66 2.12 11.11
N ARG A 73 -4.84 1.35 10.39
CA ARG A 73 -3.37 1.40 10.51
C ARG A 73 -2.71 1.86 9.24
N SER A 74 -2.72 3.18 9.00
CA SER A 74 -1.96 3.82 7.92
C SER A 74 -2.27 3.24 6.54
N ILE A 75 -1.52 2.25 6.05
CA ILE A 75 -1.74 1.57 4.78
C ILE A 75 -1.75 0.06 5.04
N TRP A 76 -2.87 -0.60 4.77
CA TRP A 76 -3.02 -2.03 5.07
C TRP A 76 -3.97 -2.76 4.12
N PHE A 77 -3.80 -4.07 4.00
CA PHE A 77 -4.78 -4.96 3.38
C PHE A 77 -5.69 -5.59 4.43
N ALA A 78 -6.99 -5.57 4.15
CA ALA A 78 -7.99 -6.26 4.94
C ALA A 78 -9.27 -6.51 4.11
N HIS A 79 -10.13 -7.39 4.58
CA HIS A 79 -11.45 -7.64 4.01
C HIS A 79 -12.44 -8.03 5.09
N HIS A 80 -13.65 -7.43 5.07
CA HIS A 80 -14.63 -7.64 6.13
C HIS A 80 -15.33 -9.00 6.05
N ASP A 81 -15.51 -9.56 4.86
CA ASP A 81 -16.24 -10.83 4.68
C ASP A 81 -15.44 -11.82 3.82
N LEU A 82 -14.55 -12.58 4.45
CA LEU A 82 -13.87 -13.70 3.82
C LEU A 82 -14.50 -15.02 4.32
N GLU A 83 -15.48 -15.54 3.58
CA GLU A 83 -16.30 -16.69 4.00
C GLU A 83 -16.97 -16.51 5.37
N GLY A 84 -17.43 -15.29 5.67
CA GLY A 84 -18.04 -14.95 6.96
C GLY A 84 -17.05 -14.51 8.05
N ASN A 85 -15.76 -14.54 7.79
CA ASN A 85 -14.74 -14.09 8.74
C ASN A 85 -14.38 -12.63 8.48
N ASP A 86 -14.38 -11.81 9.54
CA ASP A 86 -14.03 -10.40 9.50
C ASP A 86 -12.54 -10.19 9.79
N PHE A 87 -11.76 -9.89 8.73
CA PHE A 87 -10.35 -9.50 8.83
C PHE A 87 -10.17 -7.98 8.92
N TRP A 88 -11.25 -7.22 8.94
CA TRP A 88 -11.20 -5.76 8.99
C TRP A 88 -11.15 -5.23 10.42
N SER A 89 -12.05 -5.69 11.28
CA SER A 89 -12.13 -5.31 12.68
C SER A 89 -10.96 -5.87 13.50
N ASP A 90 -10.67 -5.23 14.63
CA ASP A 90 -9.78 -5.78 15.66
C ASP A 90 -10.54 -6.52 16.77
N GLU A 91 -11.86 -6.56 16.68
CA GLU A 91 -12.75 -7.22 17.65
C GLU A 91 -12.87 -8.73 17.41
N THR A 92 -12.25 -9.25 16.34
CA THR A 92 -12.24 -10.67 15.99
C THR A 92 -10.88 -11.32 16.28
N GLU A 93 -10.85 -12.65 16.34
CA GLU A 93 -9.61 -13.41 16.49
C GLU A 93 -8.90 -13.68 15.16
N THR A 94 -9.48 -13.24 14.03
CA THR A 94 -8.85 -13.39 12.71
C THR A 94 -7.50 -12.68 12.66
N LYS A 95 -6.55 -13.26 11.94
CA LYS A 95 -5.19 -12.71 11.84
C LYS A 95 -4.66 -12.80 10.42
N ILE A 96 -3.91 -11.77 10.00
CA ILE A 96 -3.06 -11.84 8.82
C ILE A 96 -1.61 -11.86 9.32
N ARG A 97 -0.82 -12.84 8.85
CA ARG A 97 0.55 -13.06 9.33
C ARG A 97 1.52 -13.20 8.18
N GLN A 98 2.68 -12.55 8.28
CA GLN A 98 3.78 -12.85 7.38
C GLN A 98 4.32 -14.24 7.71
N LYS A 99 4.23 -15.14 6.75
CA LYS A 99 4.74 -16.52 6.86
C LYS A 99 6.24 -16.57 6.59
N ARG A 100 6.69 -15.78 5.63
CA ARG A 100 8.12 -15.70 5.27
C ARG A 100 8.40 -14.49 4.38
N TRP A 101 9.65 -14.09 4.38
CA TRP A 101 10.25 -13.29 3.32
C TRP A 101 10.41 -14.15 2.07
N ILE A 102 10.15 -13.57 0.91
CA ILE A 102 10.45 -14.15 -0.39
C ILE A 102 11.77 -13.57 -0.90
N ALA A 103 11.84 -12.25 -1.02
CA ALA A 103 13.01 -11.50 -1.42
C ALA A 103 12.91 -10.03 -1.01
N TYR A 104 14.04 -9.36 -0.94
CA TYR A 104 14.17 -7.91 -1.06
C TYR A 104 15.36 -7.58 -1.95
N VAL A 105 15.21 -6.52 -2.73
CA VAL A 105 16.14 -6.09 -3.75
C VAL A 105 16.31 -4.59 -3.61
N ASP A 106 17.56 -4.17 -3.47
CA ASP A 106 17.94 -2.76 -3.48
C ASP A 106 18.34 -2.34 -4.89
N GLY A 107 18.20 -1.07 -5.22
CA GLY A 107 18.55 -0.55 -6.54
C GLY A 107 18.54 0.98 -6.60
N ASP A 108 18.96 1.54 -7.73
CA ASP A 108 18.99 3.00 -7.91
C ASP A 108 17.61 3.56 -8.29
N ASP A 109 16.82 2.78 -9.04
CA ASP A 109 15.52 3.21 -9.53
C ASP A 109 14.38 2.80 -8.59
N GLU A 110 14.50 1.63 -7.95
CA GLU A 110 13.49 1.11 -7.02
C GLU A 110 14.09 0.12 -6.02
N ALA A 111 13.47 0.04 -4.84
CA ALA A 111 13.69 -1.04 -3.88
C ALA A 111 12.44 -1.92 -3.80
N ILE A 112 12.61 -3.25 -3.80
CA ILE A 112 11.51 -4.21 -3.87
C ILE A 112 11.55 -5.16 -2.68
N MET A 113 10.40 -5.34 -2.03
CA MET A 113 10.13 -6.38 -1.06
C MET A 113 9.09 -7.35 -1.61
N ALA A 114 9.29 -8.65 -1.41
CA ALA A 114 8.25 -9.66 -1.61
C ALA A 114 8.09 -10.52 -0.36
N SER A 115 6.86 -10.75 0.06
CA SER A 115 6.50 -11.54 1.24
C SER A 115 5.30 -12.44 0.96
N LEU A 116 5.25 -13.59 1.62
CA LEU A 116 4.09 -14.46 1.67
C LEU A 116 3.35 -14.26 2.98
N LEU A 117 2.07 -13.93 2.90
CA LEU A 117 1.17 -13.75 4.04
C LEU A 117 0.14 -14.88 4.07
N GLY A 118 -0.26 -15.30 5.26
CA GLY A 118 -1.39 -16.18 5.50
C GLY A 118 -2.52 -15.43 6.21
N TRP A 119 -3.74 -15.71 5.82
CA TRP A 119 -4.97 -15.20 6.43
C TRP A 119 -5.60 -16.34 7.22
N TYR A 120 -5.74 -16.14 8.52
CA TYR A 120 -6.18 -17.16 9.48
C TYR A 120 -7.52 -16.76 10.10
N ASP A 121 -8.49 -17.67 10.05
CA ASP A 121 -9.82 -17.49 10.66
C ASP A 121 -9.76 -17.47 12.19
N ASP A 122 -10.91 -17.33 12.85
CA ASP A 122 -11.04 -17.27 14.31
C ASP A 122 -10.59 -18.55 15.01
N GLU A 123 -10.53 -19.68 14.30
CA GLU A 123 -10.03 -20.97 14.80
C GLU A 123 -8.52 -21.12 14.56
N GLY A 124 -7.88 -20.14 13.94
CA GLY A 124 -6.45 -20.17 13.57
C GLY A 124 -6.13 -21.03 12.36
N LYS A 125 -7.12 -21.39 11.56
CA LYS A 125 -6.94 -22.14 10.32
C LYS A 125 -6.65 -21.17 9.17
N GLU A 126 -5.63 -21.50 8.37
CA GLU A 126 -5.33 -20.72 7.16
C GLU A 126 -6.44 -20.92 6.11
N VAL A 127 -7.01 -19.80 5.65
CA VAL A 127 -8.11 -19.78 4.68
C VAL A 127 -7.67 -19.20 3.34
N MET A 128 -6.72 -18.26 3.34
CA MET A 128 -6.21 -17.60 2.14
C MET A 128 -4.72 -17.32 2.26
N GLU A 129 -4.00 -17.38 1.14
CA GLU A 129 -2.62 -16.89 1.01
C GLU A 129 -2.62 -15.60 0.20
N GLN A 130 -1.67 -14.71 0.52
CA GLN A 130 -1.40 -13.49 -0.23
C GLN A 130 0.10 -13.39 -0.48
N GLU A 131 0.51 -13.40 -1.75
CA GLU A 131 1.84 -12.97 -2.14
C GLU A 131 1.79 -11.45 -2.34
N LEU A 132 2.55 -10.72 -1.52
CA LEU A 132 2.63 -9.27 -1.56
C LEU A 132 4.00 -8.86 -2.09
N VAL A 133 4.01 -8.10 -3.19
CA VAL A 133 5.19 -7.42 -3.72
C VAL A 133 4.98 -5.93 -3.59
N VAL A 134 5.98 -5.24 -3.05
CA VAL A 134 5.97 -3.79 -2.87
C VAL A 134 7.25 -3.21 -3.43
N ALA A 135 7.14 -2.19 -4.28
CA ALA A 135 8.27 -1.42 -4.77
C ALA A 135 8.15 0.04 -4.34
N LEU A 136 9.27 0.60 -3.88
CA LEU A 136 9.42 2.02 -3.58
C LEU A 136 10.36 2.65 -4.60
N SER A 137 9.94 3.74 -5.24
CA SER A 137 10.72 4.49 -6.24
C SER A 137 10.70 5.97 -5.94
N PRO A 138 11.81 6.71 -6.19
CA PRO A 138 11.82 8.17 -6.13
C PRO A 138 11.09 8.79 -7.32
N VAL A 139 10.59 10.01 -7.16
CA VAL A 139 10.08 10.85 -8.23
C VAL A 139 11.01 12.04 -8.43
N ALA A 140 11.31 12.39 -9.68
CA ALA A 140 12.31 13.42 -10.01
C ALA A 140 12.00 14.80 -9.41
N GLU A 141 10.72 15.13 -9.26
CA GLU A 141 10.25 16.44 -8.75
C GLU A 141 10.08 16.47 -7.21
N GLY A 142 10.59 15.46 -6.53
CA GLY A 142 10.38 15.25 -5.10
C GLY A 142 9.08 14.48 -4.81
N GLY A 143 9.18 13.53 -3.91
CA GLY A 143 8.12 12.58 -3.60
C GLY A 143 8.52 11.15 -3.89
N SER A 144 7.58 10.23 -3.69
CA SER A 144 7.86 8.81 -3.85
C SER A 144 6.64 8.05 -4.36
N LEU A 145 6.90 6.96 -5.07
CA LEU A 145 5.90 6.00 -5.51
C LEU A 145 6.03 4.72 -4.70
N MET A 146 4.93 4.26 -4.17
CA MET A 146 4.81 2.95 -3.54
C MET A 146 3.85 2.10 -4.37
N GLU A 147 4.39 1.20 -5.18
CA GLU A 147 3.59 0.24 -5.95
C GLU A 147 3.38 -1.03 -5.13
N LEU A 148 2.13 -1.51 -5.09
CA LEU A 148 1.75 -2.73 -4.38
C LEU A 148 1.08 -3.68 -5.36
N GLN A 149 1.60 -4.90 -5.45
CA GLN A 149 0.94 -5.99 -6.17
C GLN A 149 0.64 -7.11 -5.18
N SER A 150 -0.62 -7.51 -5.10
CA SER A 150 -1.06 -8.64 -4.28
C SER A 150 -1.66 -9.73 -5.15
N THR A 151 -1.18 -10.95 -4.98
CA THR A 151 -1.76 -12.15 -5.59
C THR A 151 -2.41 -12.97 -4.49
N PHE A 152 -3.74 -13.10 -4.54
CA PHE A 152 -4.53 -13.83 -3.56
C PHE A 152 -4.96 -15.19 -4.12
N GLY A 153 -4.80 -16.22 -3.30
CA GLY A 153 -5.25 -17.58 -3.61
C GLY A 153 -5.82 -18.26 -2.37
N PRO A 154 -6.70 -19.26 -2.53
CA PRO A 154 -7.15 -20.06 -1.39
C PRO A 154 -5.97 -20.77 -0.73
N ALA A 155 -6.03 -20.99 0.58
CA ALA A 155 -5.00 -21.71 1.33
C ALA A 155 -4.79 -23.11 0.75
N LYS A 156 -3.58 -23.65 0.97
CA LYS A 156 -3.20 -24.98 0.45
C LYS A 156 -4.23 -26.05 0.81
N GLY A 157 -4.68 -26.78 -0.22
CA GLY A 157 -5.68 -27.87 -0.08
C GLY A 157 -7.13 -27.39 -0.23
N ARG A 158 -7.38 -26.11 -0.40
CA ARG A 158 -8.69 -25.55 -0.74
C ARG A 158 -8.73 -25.28 -2.26
N SER A 159 -9.86 -25.60 -2.89
CA SER A 159 -10.05 -25.34 -4.33
C SER A 159 -10.48 -23.91 -4.64
N GLN A 160 -11.13 -23.25 -3.67
CA GLN A 160 -11.63 -21.89 -3.81
C GLN A 160 -11.86 -21.22 -2.45
N ILE A 161 -12.07 -19.90 -2.49
CA ILE A 161 -12.50 -19.08 -1.35
C ILE A 161 -13.39 -17.94 -1.82
N ARG A 162 -14.43 -17.60 -1.05
CA ARG A 162 -15.37 -16.54 -1.37
C ARG A 162 -15.07 -15.27 -0.58
N LEU A 163 -14.95 -14.16 -1.31
CA LEU A 163 -14.99 -12.79 -0.79
C LEU A 163 -16.43 -12.30 -0.85
N GLY A 164 -17.01 -11.95 0.27
CA GLY A 164 -18.36 -11.43 0.35
C GLY A 164 -18.45 -9.97 -0.09
N LYS A 165 -19.64 -9.54 -0.47
CA LYS A 165 -19.91 -8.16 -0.82
C LYS A 165 -19.69 -7.24 0.39
N THR A 166 -18.80 -6.25 0.24
CA THR A 166 -18.50 -5.26 1.28
C THR A 166 -17.87 -4.00 0.69
N ASN A 167 -18.01 -2.87 1.40
CA ASN A 167 -17.25 -1.66 1.14
C ASN A 167 -15.90 -1.63 1.91
N PHE A 168 -15.59 -2.65 2.73
CA PHE A 168 -14.37 -2.76 3.54
C PHE A 168 -13.41 -3.80 2.95
N GLY A 169 -12.59 -3.40 1.99
CA GLY A 169 -11.58 -4.23 1.31
C GLY A 169 -11.25 -3.70 -0.09
N PHE A 170 -10.03 -3.87 -0.63
CA PHE A 170 -8.89 -4.55 0.02
C PHE A 170 -7.85 -3.61 0.62
N LEU A 171 -7.23 -2.74 -0.21
CA LEU A 171 -6.19 -1.82 0.23
C LEU A 171 -6.82 -0.55 0.79
N ALA A 172 -6.38 -0.21 1.98
CA ALA A 172 -6.89 0.89 2.78
C ALA A 172 -5.78 1.91 3.08
N VAL A 173 -6.10 3.19 3.01
CA VAL A 173 -5.19 4.30 3.36
C VAL A 173 -5.87 5.21 4.36
N ARG A 174 -5.24 5.36 5.53
CA ARG A 174 -5.65 6.30 6.58
C ARG A 174 -4.70 7.48 6.57
N VAL A 175 -5.15 8.60 5.98
CA VAL A 175 -4.34 9.80 5.90
C VAL A 175 -4.19 10.50 7.24
N SER A 176 -3.13 11.30 7.39
CA SER A 176 -2.84 12.06 8.61
C SER A 176 -3.99 13.01 8.95
N LYS A 177 -4.09 13.34 10.24
CA LYS A 177 -5.13 14.27 10.74
C LYS A 177 -5.09 15.61 10.02
N SER A 178 -3.89 16.12 9.73
CA SER A 178 -3.69 17.45 9.14
C SER A 178 -4.21 17.57 7.70
N ILE A 179 -4.16 16.50 6.91
CA ILE A 179 -4.65 16.50 5.53
C ILE A 179 -6.08 15.96 5.40
N SER A 180 -6.67 15.42 6.48
CA SER A 180 -8.06 14.99 6.44
C SER A 180 -9.02 16.19 6.34
N LYS A 181 -10.12 16.04 5.61
CA LYS A 181 -11.12 17.10 5.41
C LYS A 181 -11.69 17.59 6.73
N HIS A 182 -12.16 16.65 7.55
CA HIS A 182 -12.88 16.95 8.80
C HIS A 182 -11.97 17.61 9.86
N PHE A 183 -10.73 17.12 10.03
CA PHE A 183 -9.86 17.58 11.12
C PHE A 183 -8.85 18.65 10.69
N GLY A 184 -8.37 18.60 9.45
CA GLY A 184 -7.28 19.46 8.97
C GLY A 184 -7.67 20.41 7.85
N GLY A 185 -8.88 20.29 7.32
CA GLY A 185 -9.36 21.11 6.21
C GLY A 185 -8.73 20.79 4.86
N GLY A 186 -8.18 19.57 4.69
CA GLY A 186 -7.74 19.08 3.41
C GLY A 186 -8.90 18.75 2.48
N GLU A 187 -8.60 18.25 1.30
CA GLU A 187 -9.59 17.89 0.29
C GLU A 187 -9.41 16.45 -0.17
N ILE A 188 -10.53 15.82 -0.53
CA ILE A 188 -10.56 14.54 -1.22
C ILE A 188 -11.21 14.72 -2.57
N LEU A 189 -10.50 14.30 -3.63
CA LEU A 189 -10.91 14.41 -5.02
C LEU A 189 -10.73 13.08 -5.73
N ASP A 190 -11.44 12.88 -6.83
CA ASP A 190 -11.29 11.70 -7.66
C ASP A 190 -10.94 12.03 -9.12
N SER A 191 -10.67 11.00 -9.91
CA SER A 191 -10.30 11.12 -11.32
C SER A 191 -11.36 11.76 -12.20
N GLU A 192 -12.61 11.86 -11.73
CA GLU A 192 -13.75 12.42 -12.45
C GLU A 192 -14.06 13.87 -12.02
N GLY A 193 -13.18 14.46 -11.19
CA GLY A 193 -13.33 15.83 -10.67
C GLY A 193 -14.38 15.98 -9.57
N ARG A 194 -14.84 14.87 -8.99
CA ARG A 194 -15.78 14.92 -7.85
C ARG A 194 -15.01 15.26 -6.57
N VAL A 195 -15.62 16.04 -5.69
CA VAL A 195 -15.02 16.55 -4.46
C VAL A 195 -15.85 16.13 -3.25
N GLY A 196 -15.19 15.62 -2.23
CA GLY A 196 -15.79 15.28 -0.93
C GLY A 196 -16.51 13.93 -0.89
N GLU A 197 -16.72 13.44 0.32
CA GLU A 197 -17.30 12.11 0.59
C GLU A 197 -18.65 11.90 -0.09
N SER A 198 -19.55 12.86 0.01
CA SER A 198 -20.93 12.73 -0.50
C SER A 198 -21.01 12.57 -2.03
N ALA A 199 -20.04 13.11 -2.76
CA ALA A 199 -19.99 13.01 -4.22
C ALA A 199 -19.27 11.74 -4.69
N ILE A 200 -18.35 11.20 -3.87
CA ILE A 200 -17.40 10.15 -4.27
C ILE A 200 -17.78 8.78 -3.72
N PHE A 201 -18.29 8.69 -2.49
CA PHE A 201 -18.58 7.40 -1.84
C PHE A 201 -19.46 6.50 -2.72
N GLY A 202 -18.99 5.26 -2.94
CA GLY A 202 -19.70 4.27 -3.75
C GLY A 202 -19.72 4.57 -5.25
N ARG A 203 -18.87 5.46 -5.73
CA ARG A 203 -18.67 5.73 -7.16
C ARG A 203 -17.40 5.07 -7.66
N GLN A 204 -17.36 4.77 -8.95
CA GLN A 204 -16.18 4.26 -9.64
C GLN A 204 -15.28 5.42 -10.04
N SER A 205 -13.96 5.24 -9.85
CA SER A 205 -12.92 6.18 -10.24
C SER A 205 -11.61 5.44 -10.47
N ARG A 206 -10.76 6.00 -11.34
CA ARG A 206 -9.45 5.44 -11.68
C ARG A 206 -8.41 5.69 -10.59
N TRP A 207 -8.55 6.80 -9.88
CA TRP A 207 -7.72 7.17 -8.72
C TRP A 207 -8.48 8.09 -7.78
N MET A 208 -7.92 8.22 -6.58
CA MET A 208 -8.37 9.11 -5.51
C MET A 208 -7.19 9.91 -5.01
N ASP A 209 -7.37 11.19 -4.74
CA ASP A 209 -6.39 12.03 -4.07
C ASP A 209 -6.92 12.53 -2.73
N TYR A 210 -6.05 12.56 -1.76
CA TYR A 210 -6.29 13.20 -0.47
C TYR A 210 -5.11 14.09 -0.14
N SER A 211 -5.29 15.41 -0.16
CA SER A 211 -4.23 16.39 0.05
C SER A 211 -4.65 17.53 0.99
N GLY A 212 -3.66 18.16 1.62
CA GLY A 212 -3.87 19.23 2.56
C GLY A 212 -2.56 19.74 3.18
N ARG A 213 -2.70 20.54 4.24
CA ARG A 213 -1.55 21.16 4.89
C ARG A 213 -0.85 20.21 5.84
N VAL A 214 0.47 20.16 5.77
CA VAL A 214 1.35 19.48 6.72
C VAL A 214 2.40 20.44 7.26
N ALA A 215 2.87 20.17 8.48
CA ALA A 215 3.92 20.97 9.08
C ALA A 215 5.28 20.48 8.57
N ALA A 216 6.05 21.37 7.96
CA ALA A 216 7.41 21.13 7.49
C ALA A 216 8.44 21.94 8.29
N GLY A 217 9.71 21.59 8.14
CA GLY A 217 10.83 22.27 8.75
C GLY A 217 11.16 21.80 10.17
N THR A 218 12.12 22.49 10.80
CA THR A 218 12.59 22.17 12.16
C THR A 218 11.79 22.88 13.24
N SER A 219 11.97 22.52 14.50
CA SER A 219 11.30 23.15 15.65
C SER A 219 11.45 24.67 15.72
N SER A 220 12.54 25.22 15.18
CA SER A 220 12.83 26.67 15.16
C SER A 220 12.33 27.38 13.90
N ALA A 221 11.96 26.65 12.85
CA ALA A 221 11.56 27.21 11.56
C ALA A 221 10.42 26.38 10.91
N ARG A 222 9.37 26.10 11.69
CA ARG A 222 8.20 25.37 11.19
C ARG A 222 7.35 26.25 10.29
N HIS A 223 6.88 25.67 9.20
CA HIS A 223 5.95 26.30 8.27
C HIS A 223 4.97 25.28 7.70
N TRP A 224 3.92 25.75 7.07
CA TRP A 224 2.94 24.89 6.40
C TRP A 224 3.33 24.71 4.95
N VAL A 225 3.28 23.47 4.47
CA VAL A 225 3.31 23.11 3.05
C VAL A 225 2.05 22.32 2.72
N SER A 226 1.72 22.21 1.44
CA SER A 226 0.66 21.32 0.98
C SER A 226 1.29 20.04 0.47
N GLU A 227 0.79 18.89 0.88
CA GLU A 227 1.22 17.57 0.43
C GLU A 227 0.02 16.62 0.40
N GLY A 228 0.14 15.53 -0.33
CA GLY A 228 -0.96 14.56 -0.43
C GLY A 228 -0.53 13.17 -0.87
N ILE A 229 -1.52 12.31 -0.97
CA ILE A 229 -1.40 10.96 -1.49
C ILE A 229 -2.42 10.78 -2.60
N THR A 230 -1.94 10.53 -3.83
CA THR A 230 -2.79 10.03 -4.91
C THR A 230 -2.71 8.51 -4.94
N TYR A 231 -3.86 7.85 -4.83
CA TYR A 231 -4.01 6.40 -4.80
C TYR A 231 -4.64 5.91 -6.11
N PHE A 232 -3.87 5.19 -6.93
CA PHE A 232 -4.23 4.70 -8.25
C PHE A 232 -4.70 3.25 -8.21
N ASP A 233 -5.80 2.98 -8.91
CA ASP A 233 -6.26 1.64 -9.26
C ASP A 233 -5.69 1.24 -10.62
N HIS A 234 -5.17 0.01 -10.77
CA HIS A 234 -4.53 -0.39 -12.02
C HIS A 234 -5.56 -0.88 -13.05
N PRO A 235 -5.46 -0.48 -14.36
CA PRO A 235 -6.44 -0.86 -15.40
C PRO A 235 -6.63 -2.37 -15.61
N ARG A 236 -5.65 -3.19 -15.22
CA ARG A 236 -5.75 -4.65 -15.29
C ARG A 236 -6.38 -5.28 -14.06
N ASN A 237 -6.73 -4.50 -13.04
CA ASN A 237 -7.46 -5.01 -11.89
C ASN A 237 -8.84 -5.48 -12.34
N LEU A 238 -9.24 -6.65 -11.84
CA LEU A 238 -10.60 -7.12 -12.07
C LEU A 238 -11.60 -6.08 -11.54
N ARG A 239 -12.61 -5.73 -12.35
CA ARG A 239 -13.62 -4.69 -12.06
C ARG A 239 -13.11 -3.25 -12.06
N TYR A 240 -11.98 -3.00 -12.72
CA TYR A 240 -11.52 -1.63 -12.93
C TYR A 240 -12.54 -0.79 -13.74
N PRO A 241 -12.75 0.50 -13.41
CA PRO A 241 -12.25 1.14 -12.19
C PRO A 241 -13.06 0.70 -10.96
N SER A 242 -12.35 0.57 -9.84
CA SER A 242 -12.94 0.16 -8.56
C SER A 242 -13.97 1.18 -8.04
N TYR A 243 -14.93 0.70 -7.25
CA TYR A 243 -15.72 1.57 -6.38
C TYR A 243 -14.87 2.04 -5.21
N TRP A 244 -15.16 3.25 -4.71
CA TRP A 244 -14.38 3.84 -3.63
C TRP A 244 -15.19 4.00 -2.35
N HIS A 245 -14.58 3.63 -1.25
CA HIS A 245 -15.01 3.93 0.10
C HIS A 245 -14.14 5.05 0.63
N VAL A 246 -14.70 6.23 0.79
CA VAL A 246 -13.99 7.41 1.28
C VAL A 246 -14.73 8.03 2.46
N ARG A 247 -13.98 8.68 3.36
CA ARG A 247 -14.50 9.42 4.51
C ARG A 247 -13.76 10.73 4.68
N GLU A 248 -14.49 11.79 5.03
CA GLU A 248 -13.92 13.10 5.30
C GLU A 248 -13.05 13.15 6.57
N ASP A 249 -13.16 12.15 7.43
CA ASP A 249 -12.27 11.95 8.57
C ASP A 249 -10.87 11.41 8.21
N GLY A 250 -10.60 11.20 6.91
CA GLY A 250 -9.27 10.86 6.39
C GLY A 250 -9.09 9.40 5.97
N TRP A 251 -10.09 8.81 5.34
CA TRP A 251 -10.07 7.46 4.85
C TRP A 251 -10.27 7.39 3.34
N MET A 252 -9.52 6.53 2.66
CA MET A 252 -9.77 6.12 1.28
C MET A 252 -9.38 4.65 1.06
N GLY A 253 -10.23 3.93 0.32
CA GLY A 253 -10.01 2.54 -0.05
C GLY A 253 -10.68 2.19 -1.35
N ALA A 254 -9.96 1.45 -2.21
CA ALA A 254 -10.52 0.85 -3.40
C ALA A 254 -11.33 -0.39 -3.02
N SER A 255 -12.66 -0.27 -3.04
CA SER A 255 -13.57 -1.30 -2.56
C SER A 255 -13.94 -2.27 -3.68
N PHE A 256 -13.08 -3.23 -3.94
CA PHE A 256 -13.18 -4.23 -4.99
C PHE A 256 -14.53 -4.96 -5.01
N ASP A 257 -15.04 -5.34 -3.83
CA ASP A 257 -16.27 -6.12 -3.66
C ASP A 257 -17.49 -5.31 -3.24
N LEU A 258 -17.47 -3.97 -3.39
CA LEU A 258 -18.61 -3.14 -3.01
C LEU A 258 -19.91 -3.52 -3.74
N ALA A 259 -19.83 -3.87 -5.01
CA ALA A 259 -21.01 -4.15 -5.82
C ALA A 259 -21.51 -5.61 -5.68
N LYS A 260 -20.59 -6.56 -5.58
CA LYS A 260 -20.91 -8.00 -5.55
C LYS A 260 -19.74 -8.81 -4.99
N ASP A 261 -20.06 -10.01 -4.51
CA ASP A 261 -19.08 -11.01 -4.07
C ASP A 261 -18.16 -11.50 -5.21
N HIS A 262 -17.06 -12.14 -4.84
CA HIS A 262 -16.12 -12.76 -5.74
C HIS A 262 -15.64 -14.11 -5.20
N VAL A 263 -15.36 -15.06 -6.10
CA VAL A 263 -14.77 -16.35 -5.75
C VAL A 263 -13.39 -16.44 -6.38
N ILE A 264 -12.36 -16.56 -5.54
CA ILE A 264 -11.01 -16.83 -5.96
C ILE A 264 -10.84 -18.36 -6.04
N LYS A 265 -10.35 -18.87 -7.17
CA LYS A 265 -10.07 -20.30 -7.37
C LYS A 265 -8.56 -20.57 -7.32
N ALA A 266 -8.18 -21.78 -6.94
CA ALA A 266 -6.78 -22.19 -6.86
C ALA A 266 -6.02 -22.14 -8.20
N ASP A 267 -6.71 -22.36 -9.30
CA ASP A 267 -6.20 -22.26 -10.67
C ASP A 267 -6.39 -20.86 -11.31
N GLN A 268 -7.03 -19.93 -10.57
CA GLN A 268 -7.35 -18.58 -11.03
C GLN A 268 -7.19 -17.57 -9.89
N PRO A 269 -5.93 -17.29 -9.46
CA PRO A 269 -5.68 -16.34 -8.37
C PRO A 269 -6.13 -14.93 -8.74
N LEU A 270 -6.54 -14.16 -7.74
CA LEU A 270 -6.88 -12.74 -7.90
C LEU A 270 -5.60 -11.90 -7.78
N VAL A 271 -5.26 -11.16 -8.81
CA VAL A 271 -4.15 -10.20 -8.79
C VAL A 271 -4.72 -8.79 -8.75
N LEU A 272 -4.31 -8.02 -7.75
CA LEU A 272 -4.64 -6.60 -7.61
C LEU A 272 -3.36 -5.78 -7.53
N ARG A 273 -3.32 -4.68 -8.28
CA ARG A 273 -2.20 -3.74 -8.32
C ARG A 273 -2.69 -2.34 -7.98
N TYR A 274 -1.93 -1.68 -7.13
CA TYR A 274 -2.21 -0.30 -6.71
C TYR A 274 -0.91 0.49 -6.67
N MET A 275 -1.00 1.81 -6.80
CA MET A 275 0.13 2.70 -6.63
C MET A 275 -0.27 3.89 -5.77
N LEU A 276 0.54 4.22 -4.79
CA LEU A 276 0.41 5.39 -3.95
C LEU A 276 1.52 6.38 -4.32
N TYR A 277 1.16 7.60 -4.64
CA TYR A 277 2.08 8.69 -4.91
C TYR A 277 2.03 9.69 -3.77
N ALA A 278 3.10 9.77 -2.99
CA ALA A 278 3.31 10.85 -2.02
C ALA A 278 3.87 12.06 -2.77
N HIS A 279 3.12 13.15 -2.83
CA HIS A 279 3.44 14.31 -3.66
C HIS A 279 3.51 15.62 -2.87
N ASP A 280 4.27 16.55 -3.40
CA ASP A 280 4.24 17.95 -3.01
C ASP A 280 3.06 18.68 -3.67
N GLY A 281 2.62 19.77 -3.05
CA GLY A 281 1.56 20.63 -3.57
C GLY A 281 0.15 20.08 -3.35
N ALA A 282 -0.82 20.80 -3.90
CA ALA A 282 -2.20 20.38 -4.00
C ALA A 282 -2.38 19.38 -5.14
N TYR A 283 -3.51 18.67 -5.16
CA TYR A 283 -3.86 17.78 -6.25
C TYR A 283 -3.73 18.44 -7.63
N ASP A 284 -3.02 17.77 -8.52
CA ASP A 284 -2.88 18.13 -9.93
C ASP A 284 -3.45 17.02 -10.82
N SER A 285 -4.57 17.29 -11.48
CA SER A 285 -5.27 16.33 -12.32
C SER A 285 -4.50 15.95 -13.59
N ILE A 286 -3.66 16.84 -14.11
CA ILE A 286 -2.83 16.57 -15.30
C ILE A 286 -1.73 15.60 -14.90
N ARG A 287 -1.00 15.91 -13.83
CA ARG A 287 0.04 15.05 -13.31
C ARG A 287 -0.48 13.68 -12.89
N ALA A 288 -1.63 13.63 -12.21
CA ALA A 288 -2.28 12.36 -11.86
C ALA A 288 -2.66 11.55 -13.11
N GLY A 289 -3.13 12.20 -14.18
CA GLY A 289 -3.43 11.55 -15.45
C GLY A 289 -2.19 10.95 -16.14
N GLU A 290 -1.07 11.67 -16.14
CA GLU A 290 0.22 11.20 -16.66
C GLU A 290 0.70 9.97 -15.86
N MET A 291 0.70 10.06 -14.54
CA MET A 291 1.10 8.97 -13.66
C MET A 291 0.21 7.74 -13.77
N ALA A 292 -1.10 7.93 -13.96
CA ALA A 292 -2.02 6.83 -14.23
C ALA A 292 -1.69 6.11 -15.54
N SER A 293 -1.30 6.86 -16.59
CA SER A 293 -0.88 6.29 -17.86
C SER A 293 0.44 5.53 -17.72
N GLU A 294 1.43 6.12 -17.05
CA GLU A 294 2.70 5.45 -16.77
C GLU A 294 2.50 4.15 -15.95
N PHE A 295 1.61 4.18 -14.96
CA PHE A 295 1.28 3.01 -14.15
C PHE A 295 0.58 1.92 -14.96
N ALA A 296 -0.31 2.30 -15.89
CA ALA A 296 -1.00 1.36 -16.79
C ALA A 296 -0.02 0.57 -17.66
N ASP A 297 1.05 1.23 -18.12
CA ASP A 297 2.08 0.63 -18.97
C ASP A 297 3.19 -0.06 -18.16
N ARG A 298 3.25 0.19 -16.85
CA ARG A 298 4.27 -0.39 -15.99
C ARG A 298 4.08 -1.89 -15.82
N SER A 299 5.13 -2.65 -16.09
CA SER A 299 5.17 -4.11 -15.90
C SER A 299 4.84 -4.50 -14.46
N GLY A 300 4.07 -5.57 -14.29
CA GLY A 300 3.86 -6.18 -12.98
C GLY A 300 5.07 -6.97 -12.50
N PHE A 301 4.91 -7.61 -11.35
CA PHE A 301 5.97 -8.42 -10.74
C PHE A 301 5.70 -9.91 -10.90
N LEU A 302 6.77 -10.67 -11.06
CA LEU A 302 6.78 -12.12 -11.01
C LEU A 302 7.77 -12.58 -9.95
N VAL A 303 7.30 -13.42 -9.03
CA VAL A 303 8.13 -14.16 -8.10
C VAL A 303 8.41 -15.54 -8.68
N ARG A 304 9.68 -15.93 -8.76
CA ARG A 304 10.09 -17.26 -9.24
C ARG A 304 11.22 -17.82 -8.41
N LYS A 305 11.46 -19.14 -8.54
CA LYS A 305 12.64 -19.76 -7.94
C LYS A 305 13.90 -19.18 -8.56
N SER A 306 14.86 -18.81 -7.71
CA SER A 306 16.15 -18.33 -8.17
C SER A 306 17.10 -19.45 -8.52
N SER A 307 17.92 -19.24 -9.52
CA SER A 307 19.09 -20.09 -9.82
C SER A 307 20.37 -19.59 -9.16
N ARG A 308 20.32 -18.43 -8.48
CA ARG A 308 21.50 -17.82 -7.82
C ARG A 308 21.80 -18.52 -6.50
N SER A 309 23.09 -18.66 -6.20
CA SER A 309 23.54 -19.15 -4.89
C SER A 309 23.00 -18.26 -3.76
N HIS A 310 22.57 -18.87 -2.66
CA HIS A 310 22.00 -18.21 -1.48
C HIS A 310 20.68 -17.45 -1.67
N HIS A 311 20.03 -17.57 -2.86
CA HIS A 311 18.72 -17.00 -3.14
C HIS A 311 17.73 -18.11 -3.46
N GLN A 312 16.68 -18.28 -2.66
CA GLN A 312 15.62 -19.25 -2.95
C GLN A 312 14.66 -18.75 -4.02
N PHE A 313 14.40 -17.46 -4.02
CA PHE A 313 13.50 -16.78 -4.93
C PHE A 313 14.13 -15.51 -5.47
N GLU A 314 13.62 -15.04 -6.57
CA GLU A 314 13.89 -13.74 -7.14
C GLU A 314 12.58 -13.07 -7.58
N VAL A 315 12.57 -11.75 -7.51
CA VAL A 315 11.48 -10.90 -7.98
C VAL A 315 11.97 -10.09 -9.16
N GLN A 316 11.17 -10.03 -10.19
CA GLN A 316 11.49 -9.21 -11.36
C GLN A 316 10.21 -8.62 -11.96
N ARG A 317 10.34 -7.48 -12.62
CA ARG A 317 9.27 -6.98 -13.48
C ARG A 317 9.16 -7.86 -14.73
N VAL A 318 7.92 -8.16 -15.11
CA VAL A 318 7.63 -8.94 -16.33
C VAL A 318 7.16 -8.01 -17.41
N GLY A 319 7.71 -8.16 -18.62
CA GLY A 319 7.27 -7.38 -19.76
C GLY A 319 5.75 -7.49 -19.98
N VAL A 320 5.18 -6.42 -20.49
CA VAL A 320 3.79 -6.42 -20.95
C VAL A 320 3.76 -7.22 -22.26
N GLU A 321 3.26 -8.47 -22.22
CA GLU A 321 2.90 -9.21 -23.44
C GLU A 321 1.56 -8.73 -23.99
#